data_721a6cda509fee0c8766645656b4c4ba
#
_entry.id   721a6cda509fee0c8766645656b4c4ba
#
_cell.length_a   1.000
_cell.length_b   1.000
_cell.length_c   1.000
_cell.angle_alpha   90.00
_cell.angle_beta   90.00
_cell.angle_gamma   90.00
#
_symmetry.space_group_name_H-M   'P 1'
#
loop_
_entity.id
_entity.type
_entity.pdbx_description
1 polymer ?
#
loop_
_entity_poly.entity_id
_entity_poly.type
_entity_poly.pdbx_seq_one_letter_code
_entity_poly.pdbx_strand_id
1 'polypeptide(L)'
;MSVALQDMSPYARSIVERLGLETHPEGGWYTRDWQSPHTDEASSRPLSSLIYFLLPEGDASAWHKVDADEVWLWHGPASVKLELGGSDETPEADESNRPVLTLRSGITPDQADVTVSGHAVVPAGVWQRTVPGQGDALVSCVVSPGFVFDGFTLEQ
;
A
#
# COMPACT_ATOMS: atom_id res chain seq x y z
N MET A 1 12.03 4.41 5.72
CA MET A 1 11.95 5.78 6.30
C MET A 1 11.27 6.67 5.27
N SER A 2 10.31 7.44 5.67
CA SER A 2 9.54 8.30 4.74
C SER A 2 10.37 9.48 4.25
N VAL A 3 10.22 9.85 2.97
CA VAL A 3 10.82 11.09 2.43
C VAL A 3 10.32 12.28 3.24
N ALA A 4 11.24 13.16 3.65
CA ALA A 4 10.89 14.30 4.48
C ALA A 4 10.13 15.36 3.68
N LEU A 5 9.26 16.12 4.34
CA LEU A 5 8.36 17.08 3.69
C LEU A 5 9.13 18.12 2.85
N GLN A 6 10.27 18.59 3.34
CA GLN A 6 11.11 19.57 2.61
C GLN A 6 11.75 19.01 1.34
N ASP A 7 11.88 17.67 1.24
CA ASP A 7 12.51 16.99 0.10
C ASP A 7 11.50 16.53 -0.94
N MET A 8 10.21 16.72 -0.68
CA MET A 8 9.13 16.35 -1.59
C MET A 8 9.00 17.33 -2.76
N SER A 9 8.43 16.81 -3.86
CA SER A 9 7.94 17.66 -4.94
C SER A 9 6.82 18.59 -4.45
N PRO A 10 6.56 19.71 -5.17
CA PRO A 10 5.40 20.55 -4.86
C PRO A 10 4.06 19.79 -4.85
N TYR A 11 3.89 18.82 -5.75
CA TYR A 11 2.70 17.97 -5.80
C TYR A 11 2.54 17.14 -4.51
N ALA A 12 3.57 16.35 -4.15
CA ALA A 12 3.52 15.50 -2.96
C ALA A 12 3.26 16.32 -1.69
N ARG A 13 3.96 17.46 -1.54
CA ARG A 13 3.76 18.37 -0.42
C ARG A 13 2.33 18.88 -0.33
N SER A 14 1.75 19.28 -1.46
CA SER A 14 0.35 19.76 -1.50
C SER A 14 -0.65 18.67 -1.12
N ILE A 15 -0.38 17.41 -1.48
CA ILE A 15 -1.22 16.27 -1.08
C ILE A 15 -1.13 16.01 0.42
N VAL A 16 0.09 16.04 0.99
CA VAL A 16 0.27 15.90 2.45
C VAL A 16 -0.53 16.97 3.19
N GLU A 17 -0.40 18.22 2.78
CA GLU A 17 -1.09 19.35 3.42
C GLU A 17 -2.61 19.25 3.26
N ARG A 18 -3.08 18.95 2.05
CA ARG A 18 -4.51 18.90 1.73
C ARG A 18 -5.24 17.76 2.44
N LEU A 19 -4.62 16.58 2.53
CA LEU A 19 -5.21 15.38 3.12
C LEU A 19 -4.83 15.21 4.60
N GLY A 20 -3.92 16.01 5.13
CA GLY A 20 -3.46 15.88 6.51
C GLY A 20 -2.68 14.60 6.76
N LEU A 21 -1.78 14.24 5.82
CA LEU A 21 -1.04 12.98 5.93
C LEU A 21 0.08 13.09 6.98
N GLU A 22 0.36 11.96 7.61
CA GLU A 22 1.47 11.77 8.53
C GLU A 22 2.32 10.57 8.09
N THR A 23 3.55 10.46 8.61
CA THR A 23 4.46 9.37 8.23
C THR A 23 3.95 8.03 8.70
N HIS A 24 4.13 7.00 7.84
CA HIS A 24 3.80 5.61 8.19
C HIS A 24 5.06 4.85 8.65
N PRO A 25 4.95 3.92 9.63
CA PRO A 25 6.10 3.11 10.07
C PRO A 25 6.80 2.32 8.97
N GLU A 26 6.07 1.87 7.94
CA GLU A 26 6.62 1.14 6.78
C GLU A 26 7.31 2.04 5.74
N GLY A 27 7.21 3.35 5.85
CA GLY A 27 7.54 4.34 4.83
C GLY A 27 6.29 4.92 4.19
N GLY A 28 6.44 6.01 3.44
CA GLY A 28 5.31 6.74 2.89
C GLY A 28 4.55 7.58 3.92
N TRP A 29 3.48 8.20 3.47
CA TRP A 29 2.62 9.09 4.26
C TRP A 29 1.17 8.69 4.13
N TYR A 30 0.39 8.72 5.22
CA TYR A 30 -0.98 8.22 5.22
C TYR A 30 -1.92 9.01 6.12
N THR A 31 -3.21 8.80 5.90
CA THR A 31 -4.28 9.13 6.85
C THR A 31 -5.40 8.11 6.74
N ARG A 32 -5.94 7.69 7.88
CA ARG A 32 -7.19 6.93 7.91
C ARG A 32 -8.34 7.94 7.90
N ASP A 33 -9.05 8.02 6.80
CA ASP A 33 -10.16 8.96 6.63
C ASP A 33 -11.54 8.31 6.76
N TRP A 34 -11.60 6.99 6.79
CA TRP A 34 -12.85 6.25 7.01
C TRP A 34 -12.63 4.86 7.60
N GLN A 35 -13.60 4.42 8.38
CA GLN A 35 -13.77 3.01 8.76
C GLN A 35 -15.26 2.68 8.83
N SER A 36 -15.61 1.40 8.60
CA SER A 36 -16.99 0.94 8.69
C SER A 36 -17.54 1.18 10.08
N PRO A 37 -18.78 1.71 10.19
CA PRO A 37 -19.46 1.80 11.48
C PRO A 37 -19.94 0.44 12.01
N HIS A 38 -19.92 -0.60 11.15
CA HIS A 38 -20.26 -1.97 11.51
C HIS A 38 -19.01 -2.74 11.90
N THR A 39 -19.16 -3.67 12.83
CA THR A 39 -18.07 -4.42 13.44
C THR A 39 -18.12 -5.88 12.99
N ASP A 40 -16.96 -6.46 12.73
CA ASP A 40 -16.78 -7.90 12.57
C ASP A 40 -16.90 -8.58 13.95
N GLU A 41 -17.85 -9.50 14.10
CA GLU A 41 -18.11 -10.15 15.38
C GLU A 41 -16.93 -11.02 15.87
N ALA A 42 -16.19 -11.62 14.94
CA ALA A 42 -15.07 -12.51 15.29
C ALA A 42 -13.86 -11.76 15.84
N SER A 43 -13.53 -10.60 15.27
CA SER A 43 -12.33 -9.82 15.63
C SER A 43 -12.61 -8.58 16.46
N SER A 44 -13.88 -8.16 16.57
CA SER A 44 -14.29 -6.87 17.17
C SER A 44 -13.71 -5.64 16.45
N ARG A 45 -13.25 -5.81 15.22
CA ARG A 45 -12.69 -4.76 14.36
C ARG A 45 -13.77 -4.19 13.45
N PRO A 46 -13.64 -2.95 12.97
CA PRO A 46 -14.50 -2.48 11.88
C PRO A 46 -14.50 -3.48 10.71
N LEU A 47 -15.61 -3.63 10.00
CA LEU A 47 -15.65 -4.53 8.82
C LEU A 47 -14.61 -4.14 7.77
N SER A 48 -14.28 -2.85 7.65
CA SER A 48 -13.21 -2.36 6.80
C SER A 48 -12.68 -1.02 7.29
N SER A 49 -11.46 -0.71 6.89
CA SER A 49 -10.82 0.59 7.07
C SER A 49 -10.29 1.10 5.73
N LEU A 50 -10.18 2.41 5.57
CA LEU A 50 -9.74 3.06 4.36
C LEU A 50 -8.72 4.14 4.70
N ILE A 51 -7.60 4.12 3.99
CA ILE A 51 -6.56 5.14 4.07
C ILE A 51 -6.29 5.74 2.69
N TYR A 52 -5.84 6.99 2.67
CA TYR A 52 -4.96 7.48 1.62
C TYR A 52 -3.52 7.16 2.00
N PHE A 53 -2.73 6.75 1.01
CA PHE A 53 -1.32 6.44 1.18
C PHE A 53 -0.52 7.05 0.04
N LEU A 54 0.41 7.94 0.37
CA LEU A 54 1.25 8.64 -0.57
C LEU A 54 2.67 8.07 -0.51
N LEU A 55 3.21 7.73 -1.67
CA LEU A 55 4.60 7.38 -1.88
C LEU A 55 5.25 8.51 -2.71
N PRO A 56 5.89 9.49 -2.08
CA PRO A 56 6.68 10.48 -2.79
C PRO A 56 7.78 9.83 -3.63
N GLU A 57 8.25 10.50 -4.67
CA GLU A 57 9.35 10.01 -5.50
C GLU A 57 10.52 9.52 -4.63
N GLY A 58 10.98 8.31 -4.90
CA GLY A 58 12.08 7.68 -4.16
C GLY A 58 11.68 7.02 -2.85
N ASP A 59 10.45 7.22 -2.37
CA ASP A 59 9.93 6.55 -1.18
C ASP A 59 9.40 5.14 -1.52
N ALA A 60 9.34 4.31 -0.51
CA ALA A 60 8.81 2.96 -0.64
C ALA A 60 8.26 2.48 0.71
N SER A 61 7.28 1.59 0.66
CA SER A 61 6.91 0.81 1.84
C SER A 61 7.89 -0.36 2.01
N ALA A 62 8.39 -0.54 3.21
CA ALA A 62 9.24 -1.68 3.58
C ALA A 62 8.44 -2.99 3.61
N TRP A 63 9.14 -4.12 3.66
CA TRP A 63 8.49 -5.41 3.84
C TRP A 63 7.62 -5.43 5.10
N HIS A 64 6.35 -5.70 4.90
CA HIS A 64 5.36 -5.83 5.97
C HIS A 64 4.28 -6.83 5.59
N LYS A 65 3.55 -7.30 6.56
CA LYS A 65 2.33 -8.09 6.34
C LYS A 65 1.23 -7.67 7.31
N VAL A 66 0.01 -7.86 6.87
CA VAL A 66 -1.20 -7.55 7.63
C VAL A 66 -2.00 -8.83 7.80
N ASP A 67 -2.64 -9.00 8.94
CA ASP A 67 -3.44 -10.19 9.26
C ASP A 67 -4.86 -10.20 8.63
N ALA A 68 -5.10 -9.30 7.71
CA ALA A 68 -6.36 -9.15 6.97
C ALA A 68 -6.09 -8.89 5.49
N ASP A 69 -7.09 -9.11 4.64
CA ASP A 69 -6.97 -8.80 3.21
C ASP A 69 -6.84 -7.30 2.98
N GLU A 70 -5.95 -6.90 2.09
CA GLU A 70 -5.71 -5.51 1.74
C GLU A 70 -5.89 -5.29 0.25
N VAL A 71 -6.67 -4.27 -0.10
CA VAL A 71 -6.89 -3.84 -1.48
C VAL A 71 -6.18 -2.51 -1.71
N TRP A 72 -5.30 -2.47 -2.72
CA TRP A 72 -4.63 -1.27 -3.19
C TRP A 72 -5.39 -0.70 -4.38
N LEU A 73 -5.74 0.58 -4.33
CA LEU A 73 -6.46 1.31 -5.37
C LEU A 73 -5.58 2.47 -5.85
N TRP A 74 -5.17 2.43 -7.12
CA TRP A 74 -4.26 3.42 -7.68
C TRP A 74 -5.00 4.70 -8.11
N HIS A 75 -4.44 5.86 -7.75
CA HIS A 75 -4.94 7.18 -8.12
C HIS A 75 -3.97 7.96 -9.03
N GLY A 76 -2.71 7.57 -9.11
CA GLY A 76 -1.69 8.24 -9.91
C GLY A 76 -0.88 9.25 -9.10
N PRO A 77 -0.06 10.11 -9.78
CA PRO A 77 0.23 10.05 -11.20
C PRO A 77 1.21 8.94 -11.59
N ALA A 78 2.22 8.63 -10.74
CA ALA A 78 3.21 7.60 -11.05
C ALA A 78 2.66 6.19 -10.81
N SER A 79 3.19 5.22 -11.55
CA SER A 79 2.91 3.80 -11.31
C SER A 79 3.53 3.31 -10.01
N VAL A 80 2.93 2.27 -9.43
CA VAL A 80 3.44 1.61 -8.23
C VAL A 80 3.76 0.16 -8.57
N LYS A 81 4.96 -0.29 -8.23
CA LYS A 81 5.33 -1.71 -8.26
C LYS A 81 5.22 -2.28 -6.86
N LEU A 82 4.37 -3.29 -6.72
CA LEU A 82 4.11 -4.01 -5.48
C LEU A 82 4.67 -5.41 -5.61
N GLU A 83 5.65 -5.77 -4.77
CA GLU A 83 6.21 -7.12 -4.68
C GLU A 83 5.51 -7.89 -3.56
N LEU A 84 5.26 -9.17 -3.82
CA LEU A 84 4.72 -10.11 -2.83
C LEU A 84 5.82 -11.10 -2.42
N GLY A 85 5.96 -11.33 -1.13
CA GLY A 85 7.04 -12.14 -0.54
C GLY A 85 6.55 -13.43 0.13
N GLY A 86 5.39 -13.96 -0.28
CA GLY A 86 4.85 -15.17 0.32
C GLY A 86 4.34 -14.99 1.74
N SER A 87 4.01 -16.07 2.42
CA SER A 87 3.37 -16.07 3.74
C SER A 87 4.21 -16.72 4.85
N ASP A 88 5.48 -16.99 4.59
CA ASP A 88 6.39 -17.57 5.58
C ASP A 88 6.74 -16.59 6.71
N GLU A 89 7.60 -17.01 7.62
CA GLU A 89 8.02 -16.19 8.76
C GLU A 89 8.75 -14.91 8.29
N THR A 90 9.54 -15.03 7.21
CA THR A 90 10.25 -13.92 6.55
C THR A 90 9.84 -13.81 5.09
N PRO A 91 10.02 -12.63 4.46
CA PRO A 91 9.75 -12.49 3.04
C PRO A 91 10.65 -13.40 2.18
N GLU A 92 10.14 -13.83 1.02
CA GLU A 92 10.92 -14.58 0.02
C GLU A 92 12.21 -13.83 -0.34
N ALA A 93 13.34 -14.50 -0.10
CA ALA A 93 14.67 -13.93 -0.33
C ALA A 93 15.05 -13.85 -1.82
N ASP A 94 14.60 -14.84 -2.62
CA ASP A 94 14.89 -14.88 -4.05
C ASP A 94 13.93 -13.98 -4.83
N GLU A 95 14.46 -12.90 -5.40
CA GLU A 95 13.68 -11.95 -6.20
C GLU A 95 12.96 -12.59 -7.37
N SER A 96 13.53 -13.65 -7.95
CA SER A 96 12.93 -14.35 -9.10
C SER A 96 11.64 -15.08 -8.75
N ASN A 97 11.42 -15.36 -7.46
CA ASN A 97 10.23 -16.04 -6.95
C ASN A 97 9.15 -15.07 -6.45
N ARG A 98 9.40 -13.74 -6.50
CA ARG A 98 8.47 -12.72 -6.01
C ARG A 98 7.55 -12.27 -7.13
N PRO A 99 6.24 -12.51 -7.05
CA PRO A 99 5.29 -11.86 -7.94
C PRO A 99 5.38 -10.34 -7.83
N VAL A 100 5.34 -9.64 -8.96
CA VAL A 100 5.30 -8.18 -9.03
C VAL A 100 4.00 -7.75 -9.68
N LEU A 101 3.24 -6.93 -8.98
CA LEU A 101 2.02 -6.31 -9.47
C LEU A 101 2.32 -4.84 -9.78
N THR A 102 1.93 -4.36 -10.97
CA THR A 102 2.11 -2.97 -11.35
C THR A 102 0.75 -2.27 -11.35
N LEU A 103 0.63 -1.24 -10.53
CA LEU A 103 -0.55 -0.38 -10.46
C LEU A 103 -0.32 0.83 -11.36
N ARG A 104 -1.15 1.00 -12.39
CA ARG A 104 -1.10 2.14 -13.33
C ARG A 104 -2.38 2.24 -14.15
N SER A 105 -2.52 3.36 -14.89
CA SER A 105 -3.57 3.55 -15.88
C SER A 105 -3.28 2.77 -17.18
N GLY A 106 -4.22 2.78 -18.12
CA GLY A 106 -4.03 2.23 -19.45
C GLY A 106 -4.36 0.75 -19.58
N ILE A 107 -5.24 0.24 -18.73
CA ILE A 107 -5.78 -1.11 -18.86
C ILE A 107 -6.67 -1.16 -20.09
N THR A 108 -6.37 -2.09 -21.01
CA THR A 108 -7.13 -2.30 -22.24
C THR A 108 -7.66 -3.74 -22.32
N PRO A 109 -8.78 -3.98 -23.06
CA PRO A 109 -9.35 -5.33 -23.15
C PRO A 109 -8.42 -6.38 -23.78
N ASP A 110 -7.47 -5.96 -24.59
CA ASP A 110 -6.51 -6.80 -25.30
C ASP A 110 -5.15 -6.87 -24.60
N GLN A 111 -5.02 -6.32 -23.40
CA GLN A 111 -3.80 -6.36 -22.63
C GLN A 111 -3.47 -7.81 -22.21
N ALA A 112 -2.27 -8.28 -22.60
CA ALA A 112 -1.81 -9.63 -22.28
C ALA A 112 -1.27 -9.76 -20.84
N ASP A 113 -0.75 -8.68 -20.25
CA ASP A 113 -0.14 -8.68 -18.93
C ASP A 113 -1.20 -8.47 -17.86
N VAL A 114 -1.62 -9.56 -17.22
CA VAL A 114 -2.61 -9.55 -16.13
C VAL A 114 -2.07 -9.02 -14.79
N THR A 115 -0.74 -8.81 -14.68
CA THR A 115 -0.13 -8.23 -13.48
C THR A 115 -0.18 -6.70 -13.44
N VAL A 116 -0.64 -6.08 -14.52
CA VAL A 116 -0.84 -4.63 -14.61
C VAL A 116 -2.32 -4.30 -14.42
N SER A 117 -2.63 -3.49 -13.41
CA SER A 117 -4.01 -3.20 -13.01
C SER A 117 -4.11 -1.84 -12.30
N GLY A 118 -5.32 -1.31 -12.22
CA GLY A 118 -5.64 -0.14 -11.37
C GLY A 118 -5.81 -0.49 -9.89
N HIS A 119 -5.94 -1.77 -9.57
CA HIS A 119 -6.03 -2.26 -8.19
C HIS A 119 -5.31 -3.60 -8.03
N ALA A 120 -4.96 -3.93 -6.79
CA ALA A 120 -4.38 -5.21 -6.43
C ALA A 120 -4.92 -5.67 -5.07
N VAL A 121 -5.00 -6.98 -4.87
CA VAL A 121 -5.36 -7.59 -3.59
C VAL A 121 -4.14 -8.31 -3.03
N VAL A 122 -3.77 -7.97 -1.79
CA VAL A 122 -2.78 -8.69 -1.01
C VAL A 122 -3.54 -9.53 0.03
N PRO A 123 -3.49 -10.87 -0.07
CA PRO A 123 -4.17 -11.72 0.91
C PRO A 123 -3.61 -11.54 2.33
N ALA A 124 -4.45 -11.80 3.33
CA ALA A 124 -4.02 -11.81 4.73
C ALA A 124 -2.77 -12.66 4.94
N GLY A 125 -1.81 -12.13 5.71
CA GLY A 125 -0.58 -12.84 6.06
C GLY A 125 0.49 -12.90 4.95
N VAL A 126 0.27 -12.26 3.82
CA VAL A 126 1.25 -12.21 2.73
C VAL A 126 2.15 -10.98 2.89
N TRP A 127 3.47 -11.21 2.82
CA TRP A 127 4.46 -10.14 2.80
C TRP A 127 4.32 -9.29 1.53
N GLN A 128 4.39 -7.99 1.71
CA GLN A 128 4.29 -7.01 0.64
C GLN A 128 5.28 -5.86 0.86
N ARG A 129 5.77 -5.30 -0.23
CA ARG A 129 6.52 -4.04 -0.25
C ARG A 129 6.32 -3.33 -1.57
N THR A 130 6.59 -2.03 -1.60
CA THR A 130 6.70 -1.30 -2.86
C THR A 130 8.17 -1.09 -3.23
N VAL A 131 8.42 -0.99 -4.53
CA VAL A 131 9.74 -0.59 -5.06
C VAL A 131 9.76 0.93 -5.19
N PRO A 132 10.86 1.62 -4.81
CA PRO A 132 10.94 3.06 -4.97
C PRO A 132 10.62 3.51 -6.40
N GLY A 133 9.68 4.44 -6.53
CA GLY A 133 9.21 4.94 -7.82
C GLY A 133 10.01 6.14 -8.32
N GLN A 134 9.85 6.45 -9.63
CA GLN A 134 10.45 7.61 -10.29
C GLN A 134 9.48 8.80 -10.37
N GLY A 135 8.53 8.87 -9.47
CA GLY A 135 7.55 9.94 -9.36
C GLY A 135 6.63 9.69 -8.18
N ASP A 136 5.80 10.67 -7.87
CA ASP A 136 4.88 10.60 -6.76
C ASP A 136 3.67 9.73 -7.10
N ALA A 137 3.27 8.85 -6.19
CA ALA A 137 2.11 8.00 -6.35
C ALA A 137 1.18 8.09 -5.13
N LEU A 138 -0.09 8.36 -5.39
CA LEU A 138 -1.15 8.30 -4.40
C LEU A 138 -1.99 7.05 -4.65
N VAL A 139 -2.24 6.31 -3.58
CA VAL A 139 -3.13 5.15 -3.57
C VAL A 139 -4.13 5.26 -2.43
N SER A 140 -5.19 4.47 -2.48
CA SER A 140 -6.01 4.13 -1.32
C SER A 140 -5.79 2.67 -0.98
N CYS A 141 -5.80 2.34 0.32
CA CYS A 141 -5.75 0.97 0.79
C CYS A 141 -6.98 0.68 1.65
N VAL A 142 -7.67 -0.41 1.31
CA VAL A 142 -8.80 -0.94 2.08
C VAL A 142 -8.32 -2.21 2.78
N VAL A 143 -8.51 -2.30 4.08
CA VAL A 143 -8.21 -3.50 4.88
C VAL A 143 -9.52 -4.05 5.46
N SER A 144 -9.74 -5.35 5.29
CA SER A 144 -10.96 -6.04 5.76
C SER A 144 -10.61 -7.39 6.40
N PRO A 145 -10.94 -7.61 7.69
CA PRO A 145 -11.40 -6.63 8.69
C PRO A 145 -10.46 -5.45 8.85
N GLY A 146 -10.96 -4.33 9.38
CA GLY A 146 -10.23 -3.06 9.45
C GLY A 146 -8.86 -3.17 10.10
N PHE A 147 -7.91 -2.37 9.63
CA PHE A 147 -6.52 -2.37 10.07
C PHE A 147 -6.38 -2.03 11.57
N VAL A 148 -5.55 -2.81 12.25
CA VAL A 148 -5.04 -2.53 13.60
C VAL A 148 -3.53 -2.79 13.62
N PHE A 149 -2.77 -1.98 14.36
CA PHE A 149 -1.32 -2.15 14.44
C PHE A 149 -0.91 -3.48 15.10
N ASP A 150 -1.74 -4.07 15.97
CA ASP A 150 -1.49 -5.41 16.54
C ASP A 150 -1.48 -6.51 15.48
N GLY A 151 -2.15 -6.31 14.34
CA GLY A 151 -2.16 -7.22 13.19
C GLY A 151 -1.11 -6.90 12.12
N PHE A 152 -0.27 -5.90 12.36
CA PHE A 152 0.78 -5.43 11.43
C PHE A 152 2.15 -5.94 11.87
N THR A 153 2.87 -6.54 10.93
CA THR A 153 4.24 -7.00 11.13
C THR A 153 5.17 -6.30 10.15
N LEU A 154 6.18 -5.63 10.65
CA LEU A 154 7.25 -5.02 9.87
C LEU A 154 8.47 -5.94 9.92
N GLU A 155 9.12 -6.19 8.77
CA GLU A 155 10.40 -6.90 8.74
C GLU A 155 11.47 -6.08 9.47
N GLN A 156 12.27 -6.74 10.31
CA GLN A 156 13.36 -6.13 11.07
C GLN A 156 14.70 -6.23 10.35
#